data_d75081ba061956e1a30e7110e66b6343
#
_entry.id   d75081ba061956e1a30e7110e66b6343
#
_cell.length_a   1.000
_cell.length_b   1.000
_cell.length_c   1.000
_cell.angle_alpha   90.00
_cell.angle_beta   90.00
_cell.angle_gamma   90.00
#
_symmetry.space_group_name_H-M   'P 1'
#
loop_
_entity.id
_entity.type
_entity.pdbx_description
1 polymer ?
#
loop_
_entity_poly.entity_id
_entity_poly.type
_entity_poly.pdbx_seq_one_letter_code
_entity_poly.pdbx_strand_id
1 'polypeptide(L)'
;MGLIPNLKKKDGKLKKKVFLMSYLNKKIIIIDNSNLSYTGDDIDGTVVRGTEASLILLAEQFIKMGIKVDYCNSINHMKKVNGVNYFNKKDIDKNFTYNLAIAISDANEFDRVTSIKKAVFSNSNQPIEKFIRKNQLIPFLKFKPTLITLCDYQFKKRSFFTSFYGKKTIPITVDPKFLNVKIDTNYLPERKVVYNIRSNRNLDKLIKIWCEKIFPINDEFKLYITPGLIDYNDYHIDNNIFLRTLGSRSEMIDELKNYRGLTYPGHKSDIFTLTAEEAIKLCLPVVTFGIGSLKERVTHMETGFIAKNDQEFADYTIKLLNDDSFYLDLKRKMQKKRKENNWDFIANKWAEYFLNE
;
A
#
# COMPACT_ATOMS: atom_id res chain seq x y z
N MET A 1 6.70 -43.93 20.67
CA MET A 1 5.80 -43.16 19.76
C MET A 1 6.29 -41.73 19.68
N GLY A 2 7.10 -41.39 18.68
CA GLY A 2 7.71 -40.05 18.59
C GLY A 2 8.53 -39.88 17.32
N LEU A 3 7.91 -39.83 16.11
CA LEU A 3 8.63 -39.58 14.84
C LEU A 3 7.75 -38.99 13.73
N ILE A 4 6.88 -37.98 14.01
CA ILE A 4 6.03 -37.38 12.96
C ILE A 4 6.22 -35.86 12.74
N PRO A 5 7.03 -35.07 13.47
CA PRO A 5 7.19 -33.64 13.15
C PRO A 5 8.12 -33.34 11.94
N ASN A 6 9.01 -34.25 11.55
CA ASN A 6 10.05 -33.95 10.54
C ASN A 6 9.62 -34.19 9.08
N LEU A 7 8.61 -35.00 8.82
CA LEU A 7 8.15 -35.28 7.45
C LEU A 7 7.38 -34.09 6.83
N LYS A 8 6.48 -33.47 7.60
CA LYS A 8 5.70 -32.28 7.11
C LYS A 8 6.57 -31.06 6.79
N LYS A 9 7.70 -30.85 7.50
CA LYS A 9 8.65 -29.76 7.21
C LYS A 9 9.51 -30.05 5.96
N LYS A 10 9.84 -31.32 5.69
CA LYS A 10 10.59 -31.72 4.47
C LYS A 10 9.67 -31.59 3.23
N ASP A 11 8.42 -32.01 3.30
CA ASP A 11 7.46 -31.85 2.20
C ASP A 11 7.17 -30.39 1.86
N GLY A 12 7.03 -29.54 2.85
CA GLY A 12 6.84 -28.10 2.63
C GLY A 12 8.05 -27.43 1.97
N LYS A 13 9.29 -27.81 2.35
CA LYS A 13 10.53 -27.31 1.71
C LYS A 13 10.69 -27.84 0.28
N LEU A 14 10.33 -29.08 0.03
CA LEU A 14 10.40 -29.70 -1.29
C LEU A 14 9.39 -29.07 -2.25
N LYS A 15 8.14 -28.89 -1.81
CA LYS A 15 7.08 -28.18 -2.56
C LYS A 15 7.47 -26.76 -2.88
N LYS A 16 8.05 -26.02 -1.91
CA LYS A 16 8.53 -24.65 -2.13
C LYS A 16 9.70 -24.60 -3.13
N LYS A 17 10.59 -25.59 -3.10
CA LYS A 17 11.73 -25.69 -4.04
C LYS A 17 11.26 -26.04 -5.47
N VAL A 18 10.32 -26.96 -5.63
CA VAL A 18 9.73 -27.31 -6.94
C VAL A 18 8.93 -26.11 -7.50
N PHE A 19 8.17 -25.43 -6.68
CA PHE A 19 7.42 -24.21 -7.05
C PHE A 19 8.37 -23.09 -7.51
N LEU A 20 9.48 -22.83 -6.83
CA LEU A 20 10.48 -21.86 -7.25
C LEU A 20 11.17 -22.25 -8.57
N MET A 21 11.40 -23.54 -8.82
CA MET A 21 12.01 -24.03 -10.05
C MET A 21 11.14 -23.80 -11.30
N SER A 22 9.80 -23.74 -11.15
CA SER A 22 8.88 -23.51 -12.27
C SER A 22 8.96 -22.10 -12.87
N TYR A 23 9.57 -21.15 -12.17
CA TYR A 23 9.67 -19.74 -12.61
C TYR A 23 11.07 -19.33 -13.11
N LEU A 24 12.08 -20.16 -13.02
CA LEU A 24 13.50 -19.83 -13.35
C LEU A 24 13.70 -19.26 -14.76
N ASN A 25 12.85 -19.65 -15.71
CA ASN A 25 12.94 -19.21 -17.11
C ASN A 25 11.91 -18.11 -17.45
N LYS A 26 11.14 -17.64 -16.48
CA LYS A 26 10.13 -16.60 -16.72
C LYS A 26 10.79 -15.22 -16.63
N LYS A 27 10.36 -14.32 -17.52
CA LYS A 27 10.81 -12.92 -17.54
C LYS A 27 9.61 -11.99 -17.59
N ILE A 28 9.59 -10.99 -16.70
CA ILE A 28 8.54 -9.98 -16.56
C ILE A 28 9.13 -8.62 -16.93
N ILE A 29 8.30 -7.76 -17.52
CA ILE A 29 8.59 -6.34 -17.68
C ILE A 29 7.54 -5.49 -16.98
N ILE A 30 8.00 -4.48 -16.22
CA ILE A 30 7.15 -3.44 -15.62
C ILE A 30 7.44 -2.14 -16.35
N ILE A 31 6.39 -1.44 -16.81
CA ILE A 31 6.51 -0.22 -17.60
C ILE A 31 5.79 0.93 -16.88
N ASP A 32 6.57 1.91 -16.44
CA ASP A 32 6.06 3.16 -15.88
C ASP A 32 6.07 4.25 -16.97
N ASN A 33 4.90 4.79 -17.27
CA ASN A 33 4.73 5.86 -18.26
C ASN A 33 5.04 7.26 -17.69
N SER A 34 5.34 7.38 -16.41
CA SER A 34 5.73 8.67 -15.81
C SER A 34 7.06 9.20 -16.39
N ASN A 35 7.28 10.49 -16.21
CA ASN A 35 8.55 11.13 -16.56
C ASN A 35 9.58 11.06 -15.42
N LEU A 36 9.33 10.25 -14.40
CA LEU A 36 10.23 10.07 -13.27
C LEU A 36 11.39 9.15 -13.63
N SER A 37 12.58 9.51 -13.17
CA SER A 37 13.78 8.69 -13.24
C SER A 37 14.10 8.18 -11.85
N TYR A 38 14.05 6.85 -11.67
CA TYR A 38 14.30 6.22 -10.37
C TYR A 38 14.66 4.74 -10.52
N THR A 39 15.23 4.18 -9.47
CA THR A 39 15.56 2.76 -9.31
C THR A 39 15.17 2.27 -7.92
N GLY A 40 15.50 1.03 -7.57
CA GLY A 40 15.32 0.50 -6.21
C GLY A 40 16.14 1.24 -5.15
N ASP A 41 17.24 1.90 -5.52
CA ASP A 41 18.05 2.69 -4.56
C ASP A 41 17.31 3.94 -4.08
N ASP A 42 16.33 4.43 -4.86
CA ASP A 42 15.61 5.68 -4.59
C ASP A 42 14.35 5.46 -3.72
N ILE A 43 14.10 4.23 -3.27
CA ILE A 43 12.85 3.87 -2.57
C ILE A 43 12.63 4.65 -1.27
N ASP A 44 13.70 5.08 -0.61
CA ASP A 44 13.66 5.90 0.62
C ASP A 44 13.70 7.41 0.33
N GLY A 45 13.84 7.78 -0.93
CA GLY A 45 13.92 9.17 -1.35
C GLY A 45 12.54 9.84 -1.53
N THR A 46 12.57 11.12 -1.87
CA THR A 46 11.36 11.94 -2.09
C THR A 46 10.74 11.76 -3.49
N VAL A 47 11.49 11.20 -4.45
CA VAL A 47 11.08 11.03 -5.85
C VAL A 47 10.09 9.88 -6.00
N VAL A 48 10.32 8.77 -5.28
CA VAL A 48 9.52 7.54 -5.37
C VAL A 48 8.29 7.66 -4.47
N ARG A 49 7.10 7.58 -5.10
CA ARG A 49 5.81 7.63 -4.40
C ARG A 49 5.35 6.21 -4.03
N GLY A 50 4.24 6.12 -3.32
CA GLY A 50 3.72 4.83 -2.86
C GLY A 50 3.44 3.79 -3.96
N THR A 51 3.01 4.20 -5.15
CA THR A 51 2.78 3.30 -6.28
C THR A 51 4.09 2.74 -6.84
N GLU A 52 5.04 3.61 -7.11
CA GLU A 52 6.35 3.28 -7.64
C GLU A 52 7.11 2.39 -6.64
N ALA A 53 7.12 2.77 -5.35
CA ALA A 53 7.70 1.95 -4.28
C ALA A 53 7.09 0.55 -4.22
N SER A 54 5.77 0.43 -4.34
CA SER A 54 5.08 -0.86 -4.32
C SER A 54 5.50 -1.76 -5.49
N LEU A 55 5.69 -1.19 -6.68
CA LEU A 55 6.09 -1.97 -7.85
C LEU A 55 7.59 -2.31 -7.87
N ILE A 56 8.44 -1.46 -7.29
CA ILE A 56 9.84 -1.79 -7.00
C ILE A 56 9.90 -3.01 -6.07
N LEU A 57 9.18 -2.98 -4.95
CA LEU A 57 9.15 -4.08 -3.99
C LEU A 57 8.58 -5.37 -4.57
N LEU A 58 7.56 -5.27 -5.44
CA LEU A 58 7.03 -6.41 -6.19
C LEU A 58 8.08 -6.98 -7.15
N ALA A 59 8.80 -6.12 -7.87
CA ALA A 59 9.87 -6.51 -8.79
C ALA A 59 10.99 -7.26 -8.05
N GLU A 60 11.46 -6.73 -6.93
CA GLU A 60 12.46 -7.36 -6.08
C GLU A 60 11.99 -8.71 -5.51
N GLN A 61 10.70 -8.81 -5.20
CA GLN A 61 10.15 -10.07 -4.72
C GLN A 61 10.08 -11.13 -5.84
N PHE A 62 9.78 -10.74 -7.08
CA PHE A 62 9.87 -11.63 -8.23
C PHE A 62 11.31 -12.12 -8.45
N ILE A 63 12.33 -11.26 -8.29
CA ILE A 63 13.73 -11.67 -8.34
C ILE A 63 14.04 -12.75 -7.28
N LYS A 64 13.55 -12.60 -6.04
CA LYS A 64 13.70 -13.60 -4.98
C LYS A 64 13.01 -14.93 -5.30
N MET A 65 11.98 -14.91 -6.16
CA MET A 65 11.33 -16.11 -6.69
C MET A 65 12.07 -16.76 -7.88
N GLY A 66 13.18 -16.17 -8.34
CA GLY A 66 13.95 -16.64 -9.48
C GLY A 66 13.44 -16.14 -10.84
N ILE A 67 12.47 -15.22 -10.85
CA ILE A 67 11.93 -14.60 -12.07
C ILE A 67 12.83 -13.43 -12.46
N LYS A 68 13.19 -13.33 -13.74
CA LYS A 68 13.93 -12.17 -14.27
C LYS A 68 12.99 -10.98 -14.44
N VAL A 69 13.42 -9.79 -14.01
CA VAL A 69 12.60 -8.58 -14.09
C VAL A 69 13.35 -7.44 -14.75
N ASP A 70 12.71 -6.87 -15.74
CA ASP A 70 13.06 -5.62 -16.37
C ASP A 70 12.06 -4.54 -15.88
N TYR A 71 12.54 -3.36 -15.52
CA TYR A 71 11.73 -2.22 -15.07
C TYR A 71 12.06 -0.99 -15.91
N CYS A 72 11.09 -0.48 -16.64
CA CYS A 72 11.28 0.62 -17.57
C CYS A 72 10.60 1.89 -17.08
N ASN A 73 11.36 2.96 -17.04
CA ASN A 73 10.86 4.31 -16.73
C ASN A 73 11.64 5.36 -17.56
N SER A 74 11.80 6.58 -17.06
CA SER A 74 12.53 7.65 -17.76
C SER A 74 14.01 7.77 -17.33
N ILE A 75 14.63 6.68 -16.85
CA ILE A 75 16.04 6.65 -16.49
C ILE A 75 16.93 6.86 -17.71
N ASN A 76 18.03 7.59 -17.54
CA ASN A 76 18.95 7.91 -18.65
C ASN A 76 19.94 6.80 -18.99
N HIS A 77 20.35 5.97 -18.01
CA HIS A 77 21.34 4.93 -18.16
C HIS A 77 20.83 3.63 -17.55
N MET A 78 21.14 2.51 -18.20
CA MET A 78 20.81 1.18 -17.66
C MET A 78 21.52 0.99 -16.32
N LYS A 79 20.77 0.49 -15.34
CA LYS A 79 21.27 0.18 -14.00
C LYS A 79 20.65 -1.11 -13.49
N LYS A 80 21.44 -1.94 -12.82
CA LYS A 80 20.93 -3.13 -12.13
C LYS A 80 20.96 -2.91 -10.63
N VAL A 81 19.79 -2.99 -9.99
CA VAL A 81 19.62 -2.78 -8.54
C VAL A 81 18.81 -3.94 -7.98
N ASN A 82 19.30 -4.59 -6.93
CA ASN A 82 18.66 -5.74 -6.27
C ASN A 82 18.20 -6.85 -7.24
N GLY A 83 18.96 -7.04 -8.34
CA GLY A 83 18.65 -8.02 -9.38
C GLY A 83 17.69 -7.54 -10.48
N VAL A 84 16.99 -6.43 -10.30
CA VAL A 84 16.09 -5.81 -11.28
C VAL A 84 16.93 -4.98 -12.26
N ASN A 85 16.66 -5.12 -13.57
CA ASN A 85 17.29 -4.30 -14.60
C ASN A 85 16.42 -3.07 -14.87
N TYR A 86 16.94 -1.88 -14.58
CA TYR A 86 16.28 -0.61 -14.87
C TYR A 86 16.84 0.01 -16.14
N PHE A 87 15.99 0.43 -17.08
CA PHE A 87 16.41 1.09 -18.31
C PHE A 87 15.31 1.99 -18.88
N ASN A 88 15.67 2.79 -19.88
CA ASN A 88 14.72 3.71 -20.49
C ASN A 88 13.67 2.93 -21.31
N LYS A 89 12.42 3.31 -21.17
CA LYS A 89 11.33 2.69 -21.95
C LYS A 89 11.48 2.81 -23.48
N LYS A 90 12.38 3.70 -23.96
CA LYS A 90 12.72 3.77 -25.40
C LYS A 90 13.60 2.61 -25.87
N ASP A 91 14.31 1.98 -24.93
CA ASP A 91 15.28 0.90 -25.20
C ASP A 91 14.67 -0.51 -25.07
N ILE A 92 13.33 -0.61 -25.00
CA ILE A 92 12.63 -1.89 -24.94
C ILE A 92 12.84 -2.63 -26.27
N ASP A 93 13.42 -3.84 -26.21
CA ASP A 93 13.54 -4.72 -27.37
C ASP A 93 12.19 -5.36 -27.71
N LYS A 94 11.58 -4.93 -28.82
CA LYS A 94 10.31 -5.46 -29.31
C LYS A 94 10.38 -6.90 -29.83
N ASN A 95 11.57 -7.38 -30.19
CA ASN A 95 11.77 -8.75 -30.67
C ASN A 95 11.80 -9.75 -29.50
N PHE A 96 12.04 -9.28 -28.28
CA PHE A 96 12.00 -10.14 -27.10
C PHE A 96 10.57 -10.32 -26.59
N THR A 97 10.15 -11.57 -26.38
CA THR A 97 8.83 -11.90 -25.83
C THR A 97 8.89 -12.16 -24.33
N TYR A 98 8.26 -11.27 -23.55
CA TYR A 98 8.11 -11.42 -22.09
C TYR A 98 6.96 -12.38 -21.75
N ASN A 99 7.04 -13.07 -20.61
CA ASN A 99 5.93 -13.87 -20.11
C ASN A 99 4.77 -12.98 -19.63
N LEU A 100 5.10 -11.85 -19.01
CA LEU A 100 4.13 -10.88 -18.52
C LEU A 100 4.66 -9.45 -18.71
N ALA A 101 3.83 -8.57 -19.25
CA ALA A 101 4.04 -7.12 -19.24
C ALA A 101 3.03 -6.47 -18.28
N ILE A 102 3.53 -5.65 -17.35
CA ILE A 102 2.72 -4.87 -16.40
C ILE A 102 2.88 -3.39 -16.73
N ALA A 103 1.80 -2.73 -17.18
CA ALA A 103 1.79 -1.30 -17.43
C ALA A 103 1.11 -0.55 -16.28
N ILE A 104 1.71 0.55 -15.82
CA ILE A 104 1.15 1.36 -14.73
C ILE A 104 0.07 2.29 -15.30
N SER A 105 -1.19 1.96 -15.05
CA SER A 105 -2.38 2.76 -15.39
C SER A 105 -2.56 3.16 -16.87
N ASP A 106 -1.71 2.67 -17.79
CA ASP A 106 -1.75 3.03 -19.19
C ASP A 106 -1.46 1.85 -20.13
N ALA A 107 -2.48 1.39 -20.85
CA ALA A 107 -2.37 0.27 -21.79
C ALA A 107 -1.67 0.66 -23.12
N ASN A 108 -1.48 1.96 -23.40
CA ASN A 108 -0.73 2.39 -24.60
C ASN A 108 0.73 1.92 -24.56
N GLU A 109 1.29 1.72 -23.39
CA GLU A 109 2.67 1.24 -23.22
C GLU A 109 2.89 -0.17 -23.80
N PHE A 110 1.84 -0.94 -24.03
CA PHE A 110 1.94 -2.26 -24.68
C PHE A 110 2.29 -2.20 -26.17
N ASP A 111 2.23 -1.03 -26.81
CA ASP A 111 2.77 -0.85 -28.18
C ASP A 111 4.30 -0.98 -28.23
N ARG A 112 4.97 -0.86 -27.09
CA ARG A 112 6.43 -0.92 -26.97
C ARG A 112 6.97 -2.32 -26.72
N VAL A 113 6.11 -3.29 -26.37
CA VAL A 113 6.56 -4.58 -25.82
C VAL A 113 5.77 -5.76 -26.40
N THR A 114 6.48 -6.86 -26.66
CA THR A 114 5.86 -8.14 -26.98
C THR A 114 5.79 -9.00 -25.70
N SER A 115 4.59 -9.50 -25.36
CA SER A 115 4.39 -10.34 -24.18
C SER A 115 3.22 -11.31 -24.34
N ILE A 116 3.34 -12.49 -23.69
CA ILE A 116 2.30 -13.52 -23.69
C ILE A 116 1.07 -13.04 -22.94
N LYS A 117 1.25 -12.50 -21.73
CA LYS A 117 0.16 -11.95 -20.90
C LYS A 117 0.41 -10.48 -20.61
N LYS A 118 -0.67 -9.71 -20.46
CA LYS A 118 -0.64 -8.27 -20.22
C LYS A 118 -1.52 -7.91 -19.03
N ALA A 119 -1.01 -7.05 -18.15
CA ALA A 119 -1.73 -6.54 -17.00
C ALA A 119 -1.63 -5.02 -16.91
N VAL A 120 -2.74 -4.33 -16.69
CA VAL A 120 -2.75 -2.91 -16.32
C VAL A 120 -2.90 -2.81 -14.81
N PHE A 121 -1.85 -2.37 -14.14
CA PHE A 121 -1.86 -2.08 -12.71
C PHE A 121 -2.55 -0.73 -12.47
N SER A 122 -3.72 -0.76 -11.82
CA SER A 122 -4.54 0.44 -11.65
C SER A 122 -4.33 1.08 -10.29
N ASN A 123 -3.65 2.23 -10.25
CA ASN A 123 -3.38 3.01 -9.04
C ASN A 123 -4.39 4.13 -8.76
N SER A 124 -5.52 4.17 -9.47
CA SER A 124 -6.56 5.18 -9.26
C SER A 124 -7.95 4.65 -9.61
N ASN A 125 -8.98 5.26 -9.01
CA ASN A 125 -10.33 5.16 -9.57
C ASN A 125 -10.32 5.84 -10.93
N GLN A 126 -10.45 5.07 -12.01
CA GLN A 126 -10.58 5.63 -13.37
C GLN A 126 -12.06 5.54 -13.74
N PRO A 127 -12.84 6.62 -13.63
CA PRO A 127 -14.18 6.64 -14.20
C PRO A 127 -14.09 6.51 -15.72
N ILE A 128 -15.19 6.12 -16.37
CA ILE A 128 -15.23 5.89 -17.81
C ILE A 128 -14.78 7.13 -18.60
N GLU A 129 -15.08 8.32 -18.13
CA GLU A 129 -14.64 9.59 -18.73
C GLU A 129 -13.11 9.71 -18.77
N LYS A 130 -12.43 9.36 -17.68
CA LYS A 130 -10.96 9.36 -17.62
C LYS A 130 -10.36 8.29 -18.50
N PHE A 131 -11.03 7.14 -18.63
CA PHE A 131 -10.63 6.06 -19.51
C PHE A 131 -10.68 6.50 -20.98
N ILE A 132 -11.78 7.14 -21.40
CA ILE A 132 -11.94 7.69 -22.74
C ILE A 132 -10.95 8.84 -22.98
N ARG A 133 -10.88 9.81 -22.07
CA ARG A 133 -9.98 10.98 -22.17
C ARG A 133 -8.50 10.59 -22.30
N LYS A 134 -8.08 9.48 -21.69
CA LYS A 134 -6.73 8.94 -21.79
C LYS A 134 -6.54 7.98 -22.97
N ASN A 135 -7.49 7.92 -23.89
CA ASN A 135 -7.45 7.06 -25.08
C ASN A 135 -7.16 5.58 -24.75
N GLN A 136 -7.74 5.06 -23.66
CA GLN A 136 -7.49 3.69 -23.22
C GLN A 136 -8.35 2.64 -23.96
N LEU A 137 -9.44 3.04 -24.61
CA LEU A 137 -10.36 2.10 -25.25
C LEU A 137 -9.67 1.27 -26.34
N ILE A 138 -8.98 1.94 -27.27
CA ILE A 138 -8.29 1.26 -28.39
C ILE A 138 -7.20 0.30 -27.89
N PRO A 139 -6.27 0.71 -26.97
CA PRO A 139 -5.30 -0.20 -26.42
C PRO A 139 -5.91 -1.40 -25.68
N PHE A 140 -7.00 -1.21 -24.93
CA PHE A 140 -7.68 -2.33 -24.29
C PHE A 140 -8.28 -3.31 -25.27
N LEU A 141 -8.90 -2.84 -26.37
CA LEU A 141 -9.40 -3.70 -27.44
C LEU A 141 -8.27 -4.45 -28.16
N LYS A 142 -7.16 -3.75 -28.45
CA LYS A 142 -6.01 -4.29 -29.16
C LYS A 142 -5.23 -5.31 -28.33
N PHE A 143 -4.89 -4.97 -27.08
CA PHE A 143 -3.96 -5.73 -26.24
C PHE A 143 -4.64 -6.69 -25.26
N LYS A 144 -5.93 -6.53 -25.04
CA LYS A 144 -6.75 -7.39 -24.16
C LYS A 144 -6.14 -7.60 -22.77
N PRO A 145 -5.69 -6.53 -22.07
CA PRO A 145 -5.03 -6.70 -20.79
C PRO A 145 -6.00 -7.05 -19.68
N THR A 146 -5.53 -7.80 -18.68
CA THR A 146 -6.23 -7.92 -17.41
C THR A 146 -6.05 -6.66 -16.57
N LEU A 147 -7.14 -6.08 -16.09
CA LEU A 147 -7.10 -4.95 -15.17
C LEU A 147 -6.85 -5.44 -13.74
N ILE A 148 -5.76 -4.98 -13.11
CA ILE A 148 -5.44 -5.27 -11.72
C ILE A 148 -5.91 -4.13 -10.83
N THR A 149 -6.79 -4.46 -9.88
CA THR A 149 -7.27 -3.56 -8.83
C THR A 149 -6.66 -3.94 -7.49
N LEU A 150 -6.57 -2.98 -6.56
CA LEU A 150 -5.87 -3.15 -5.29
C LEU A 150 -6.78 -3.61 -4.15
N CYS A 151 -8.11 -3.43 -4.30
CA CYS A 151 -9.10 -3.80 -3.31
C CYS A 151 -10.48 -3.98 -3.94
N ASP A 152 -11.42 -4.56 -3.22
CA ASP A 152 -12.78 -4.82 -3.69
C ASP A 152 -13.57 -3.53 -3.87
N TYR A 153 -13.33 -2.50 -3.05
CA TYR A 153 -13.89 -1.17 -3.25
C TYR A 153 -13.56 -0.62 -4.63
N GLN A 154 -12.29 -0.66 -5.03
CA GLN A 154 -11.85 -0.25 -6.36
C GLN A 154 -12.42 -1.17 -7.44
N PHE A 155 -12.45 -2.48 -7.21
CA PHE A 155 -13.00 -3.47 -8.13
C PHE A 155 -14.47 -3.20 -8.45
N LYS A 156 -15.30 -2.90 -7.42
CA LYS A 156 -16.74 -2.58 -7.56
C LYS A 156 -16.98 -1.23 -8.23
N LYS A 157 -16.09 -0.25 -8.03
CA LYS A 157 -16.18 1.09 -8.63
C LYS A 157 -15.84 1.11 -10.11
N ARG A 158 -15.20 0.06 -10.64
CA ARG A 158 -14.84 -0.02 -12.05
C ARG A 158 -16.03 -0.45 -12.89
N SER A 159 -16.29 0.32 -13.93
CA SER A 159 -17.28 -0.03 -14.94
C SER A 159 -16.87 -1.29 -15.71
N PHE A 160 -17.84 -2.06 -16.16
CA PHE A 160 -17.64 -3.20 -17.07
C PHE A 160 -16.83 -2.79 -18.31
N PHE A 161 -17.11 -1.64 -18.89
CA PHE A 161 -16.43 -1.12 -20.09
C PHE A 161 -14.94 -0.81 -19.90
N THR A 162 -14.42 -0.79 -18.68
CA THR A 162 -12.98 -0.58 -18.41
C THR A 162 -12.25 -1.87 -18.08
N SER A 163 -12.93 -3.02 -18.12
CA SER A 163 -12.37 -4.30 -17.71
C SER A 163 -13.00 -5.49 -18.41
N PHE A 164 -13.45 -5.32 -19.66
CA PHE A 164 -14.14 -6.36 -20.42
C PHE A 164 -13.26 -7.56 -20.81
N TYR A 165 -11.94 -7.46 -20.75
CA TYR A 165 -11.01 -8.58 -20.90
C TYR A 165 -10.58 -9.21 -19.55
N GLY A 166 -11.25 -8.88 -18.48
CA GLY A 166 -11.02 -9.40 -17.16
C GLY A 166 -10.43 -8.37 -16.20
N LYS A 167 -10.73 -8.59 -14.92
CA LYS A 167 -10.17 -7.84 -13.80
C LYS A 167 -9.90 -8.76 -12.63
N LYS A 168 -8.84 -8.49 -11.90
CA LYS A 168 -8.41 -9.25 -10.74
C LYS A 168 -8.03 -8.31 -9.62
N THR A 169 -8.45 -8.62 -8.40
CA THR A 169 -7.95 -7.92 -7.22
C THR A 169 -6.68 -8.59 -6.72
N ILE A 170 -5.57 -7.87 -6.80
CA ILE A 170 -4.30 -8.25 -6.17
C ILE A 170 -3.84 -7.03 -5.36
N PRO A 171 -3.87 -7.11 -4.02
CA PRO A 171 -3.49 -5.98 -3.17
C PRO A 171 -1.99 -5.68 -3.28
N ILE A 172 -1.60 -4.53 -2.75
CA ILE A 172 -0.21 -4.23 -2.39
C ILE A 172 -0.06 -4.36 -0.86
N THR A 173 1.16 -4.21 -0.36
CA THR A 173 1.44 -4.15 1.07
C THR A 173 2.53 -3.13 1.36
N VAL A 174 2.91 -3.00 2.61
CA VAL A 174 3.89 -2.02 3.06
C VAL A 174 5.33 -2.43 2.76
N ASP A 175 6.25 -1.48 2.86
CA ASP A 175 7.68 -1.75 2.85
C ASP A 175 8.03 -2.77 3.96
N PRO A 176 8.90 -3.77 3.67
CA PRO A 176 9.37 -4.74 4.65
C PRO A 176 9.94 -4.11 5.94
N LYS A 177 10.44 -2.88 5.88
CA LYS A 177 10.91 -2.14 7.06
C LYS A 177 9.84 -2.03 8.15
N PHE A 178 8.56 -1.84 7.78
CA PHE A 178 7.44 -1.81 8.73
C PHE A 178 7.22 -3.16 9.42
N LEU A 179 7.56 -4.27 8.77
CA LEU A 179 7.41 -5.62 9.32
C LEU A 179 8.62 -6.06 10.16
N ASN A 180 9.80 -5.54 9.84
CA ASN A 180 11.06 -5.93 10.46
C ASN A 180 11.32 -5.18 11.78
N VAL A 181 10.66 -4.02 11.99
CA VAL A 181 10.83 -3.27 13.22
C VAL A 181 10.28 -4.05 14.41
N LYS A 182 11.03 -4.04 15.53
CA LYS A 182 10.59 -4.62 16.81
C LYS A 182 9.52 -3.74 17.43
N ILE A 183 8.37 -4.32 17.74
CA ILE A 183 7.28 -3.66 18.46
C ILE A 183 7.27 -4.16 19.89
N ASP A 184 7.45 -3.25 20.83
CA ASP A 184 7.24 -3.52 22.25
C ASP A 184 5.75 -3.38 22.58
N THR A 185 5.10 -4.49 22.88
CA THR A 185 3.67 -4.53 23.20
C THR A 185 3.33 -4.07 24.62
N ASN A 186 4.33 -3.81 25.45
CA ASN A 186 4.16 -3.26 26.80
C ASN A 186 4.51 -1.76 26.86
N TYR A 187 5.12 -1.22 25.80
CA TYR A 187 5.41 0.20 25.73
C TYR A 187 4.12 1.00 25.54
N LEU A 188 3.89 1.94 26.44
CA LEU A 188 2.75 2.84 26.46
C LEU A 188 3.20 4.23 25.97
N PRO A 189 2.79 4.67 24.77
CA PRO A 189 3.09 6.00 24.29
C PRO A 189 2.33 7.08 25.06
N GLU A 190 2.77 8.33 24.94
CA GLU A 190 2.01 9.50 25.38
C GLU A 190 0.59 9.49 24.78
N ARG A 191 -0.32 10.27 25.39
CA ARG A 191 -1.72 10.42 24.96
C ARG A 191 -1.81 11.26 23.68
N LYS A 192 -1.26 10.73 22.59
CA LYS A 192 -1.21 11.41 21.30
C LYS A 192 -1.63 10.50 20.15
N VAL A 193 -2.32 11.09 19.19
CA VAL A 193 -2.73 10.45 17.94
C VAL A 193 -2.16 11.20 16.73
N VAL A 194 -2.17 10.55 15.58
CA VAL A 194 -1.59 11.10 14.36
C VAL A 194 -2.57 11.07 13.20
N TYR A 195 -2.52 12.10 12.36
CA TYR A 195 -3.07 12.13 11.01
C TYR A 195 -1.92 12.17 10.01
N ASN A 196 -1.60 11.03 9.40
CA ASN A 196 -0.45 10.88 8.49
C ASN A 196 -0.90 10.76 7.01
N ILE A 197 -1.76 11.68 6.58
CA ILE A 197 -2.35 11.69 5.24
C ILE A 197 -2.32 13.12 4.67
N ARG A 198 -2.51 13.26 3.35
CA ARG A 198 -2.61 14.58 2.71
C ARG A 198 -3.79 15.37 3.28
N SER A 199 -3.60 16.66 3.49
CA SER A 199 -4.59 17.55 4.08
C SER A 199 -5.95 17.55 3.35
N ASN A 200 -5.95 17.42 2.02
CA ASN A 200 -7.20 17.34 1.22
C ASN A 200 -8.00 16.04 1.39
N ARG A 201 -7.72 15.25 2.44
CA ARG A 201 -8.38 13.99 2.75
C ARG A 201 -9.23 14.06 4.02
N ASN A 202 -10.14 15.04 4.09
CA ASN A 202 -11.04 15.28 5.22
C ASN A 202 -10.32 15.64 6.54
N LEU A 203 -9.20 16.35 6.46
CA LEU A 203 -8.51 16.87 7.63
C LEU A 203 -9.41 17.86 8.39
N ASP A 204 -10.12 18.76 7.69
CA ASP A 204 -11.05 19.73 8.29
C ASP A 204 -12.10 19.04 9.17
N LYS A 205 -12.65 17.92 8.69
CA LYS A 205 -13.59 17.12 9.47
C LYS A 205 -12.95 16.56 10.73
N LEU A 206 -11.70 16.09 10.66
CA LEU A 206 -10.97 15.59 11.83
C LEU A 206 -10.74 16.71 12.84
N ILE A 207 -10.28 17.87 12.39
CA ILE A 207 -10.01 19.03 13.25
C ILE A 207 -11.29 19.46 13.97
N LYS A 208 -12.42 19.53 13.23
CA LYS A 208 -13.72 19.85 13.84
C LYS A 208 -14.08 18.85 14.96
N ILE A 209 -13.99 17.55 14.71
CA ILE A 209 -14.28 16.53 15.73
C ILE A 209 -13.29 16.63 16.90
N TRP A 210 -12.03 16.92 16.63
CA TRP A 210 -11.00 17.08 17.64
C TRP A 210 -11.33 18.24 18.59
N CYS A 211 -11.54 19.43 18.05
CA CYS A 211 -11.80 20.63 18.84
C CYS A 211 -13.14 20.58 19.59
N GLU A 212 -14.19 20.03 18.98
CA GLU A 212 -15.54 20.03 19.57
C GLU A 212 -15.78 18.86 20.54
N LYS A 213 -15.11 17.72 20.36
CA LYS A 213 -15.49 16.47 21.06
C LYS A 213 -14.36 15.73 21.76
N ILE A 214 -13.11 15.87 21.32
CA ILE A 214 -11.99 15.10 21.86
C ILE A 214 -11.17 15.94 22.83
N PHE A 215 -10.66 17.06 22.38
CA PHE A 215 -9.81 17.95 23.20
C PHE A 215 -10.48 18.43 24.48
N PRO A 216 -11.80 18.80 24.50
CA PRO A 216 -12.46 19.26 25.72
C PRO A 216 -12.55 18.23 26.85
N ILE A 217 -12.30 16.95 26.54
CA ILE A 217 -12.35 15.86 27.54
C ILE A 217 -11.07 15.81 28.40
N ASN A 218 -9.92 16.12 27.80
CA ASN A 218 -8.64 16.13 28.51
C ASN A 218 -7.62 16.95 27.70
N ASP A 219 -7.07 17.98 28.32
CA ASP A 219 -6.08 18.89 27.75
C ASP A 219 -4.66 18.28 27.57
N GLU A 220 -4.41 17.07 28.11
CA GLU A 220 -3.20 16.30 27.84
C GLU A 220 -3.23 15.62 26.44
N PHE A 221 -4.38 15.54 25.79
CA PHE A 221 -4.51 14.92 24.48
C PHE A 221 -3.83 15.77 23.39
N LYS A 222 -3.08 15.09 22.50
CA LYS A 222 -2.33 15.72 21.41
C LYS A 222 -2.68 15.12 20.05
N LEU A 223 -2.97 15.97 19.08
CA LEU A 223 -3.14 15.57 17.68
C LEU A 223 -1.95 16.05 16.85
N TYR A 224 -1.27 15.15 16.16
CA TYR A 224 -0.20 15.47 15.24
C TYR A 224 -0.68 15.32 13.81
N ILE A 225 -0.52 16.34 12.98
CA ILE A 225 -0.95 16.33 11.58
C ILE A 225 0.23 16.48 10.63
N THR A 226 0.14 15.83 9.47
CA THR A 226 1.16 15.98 8.43
C THR A 226 1.11 17.39 7.87
N PRO A 227 2.26 18.10 7.77
CA PRO A 227 2.32 19.39 7.10
C PRO A 227 1.79 19.26 5.67
N GLY A 228 0.93 20.15 5.27
CA GLY A 228 0.26 20.14 3.96
C GLY A 228 0.28 21.51 3.32
N LEU A 229 -0.39 21.63 2.17
CA LEU A 229 -0.57 22.88 1.42
C LEU A 229 -1.58 23.85 2.07
N ILE A 230 -1.88 23.67 3.34
CA ILE A 230 -2.85 24.49 4.06
C ILE A 230 -2.12 25.62 4.74
N ASP A 231 -2.62 26.84 4.58
CA ASP A 231 -2.16 28.02 5.29
C ASP A 231 -2.38 27.83 6.79
N TYR A 232 -1.29 27.78 7.57
CA TYR A 232 -1.31 27.47 9.00
C TYR A 232 -2.06 28.48 9.86
N ASN A 233 -2.31 29.67 9.34
CA ASN A 233 -2.99 30.73 10.04
C ASN A 233 -4.46 30.43 10.35
N ASP A 234 -5.05 29.41 9.69
CA ASP A 234 -6.44 29.01 9.89
C ASP A 234 -6.65 27.94 10.98
N TYR A 235 -5.57 27.30 11.46
CA TYR A 235 -5.66 26.26 12.49
C TYR A 235 -5.07 26.76 13.80
N HIS A 236 -5.98 27.07 14.75
CA HIS A 236 -5.60 27.48 16.10
C HIS A 236 -4.79 26.38 16.78
N ILE A 237 -3.52 26.65 17.08
CA ILE A 237 -2.59 25.80 17.85
C ILE A 237 -3.13 25.55 19.27
N ASP A 238 -4.12 26.33 19.71
CA ASP A 238 -4.68 26.35 21.06
C ASP A 238 -5.36 25.04 21.51
N ASN A 239 -5.63 24.10 20.60
CA ASN A 239 -6.29 22.82 20.91
C ASN A 239 -5.31 21.63 20.88
N ASN A 240 -4.05 21.82 21.21
CA ASN A 240 -3.00 20.77 21.16
C ASN A 240 -2.91 20.06 19.79
N ILE A 241 -3.02 20.81 18.72
CA ILE A 241 -2.78 20.34 17.34
C ILE A 241 -1.38 20.76 16.94
N PHE A 242 -0.54 19.77 16.63
CA PHE A 242 0.87 19.97 16.30
C PHE A 242 1.18 19.48 14.89
N LEU A 243 2.20 20.07 14.28
CA LEU A 243 2.74 19.58 13.03
C LEU A 243 3.77 18.48 13.27
N ARG A 244 3.70 17.45 12.42
CA ARG A 244 4.75 16.46 12.35
C ARG A 244 5.97 17.01 11.64
N THR A 245 7.14 16.57 12.07
CA THR A 245 8.37 16.73 11.28
C THR A 245 8.42 15.62 10.23
N LEU A 246 8.57 15.98 8.96
CA LEU A 246 8.75 15.01 7.89
C LEU A 246 10.20 14.57 7.84
N GLY A 247 10.43 13.27 7.73
CA GLY A 247 11.75 12.66 7.68
C GLY A 247 11.81 11.51 6.69
N SER A 248 12.91 10.78 6.73
CA SER A 248 13.07 9.51 6.00
C SER A 248 12.02 8.49 6.44
N ARG A 249 11.86 7.44 5.66
CA ARG A 249 10.95 6.34 6.01
C ARG A 249 11.26 5.68 7.36
N SER A 250 12.54 5.55 7.69
CA SER A 250 12.97 4.97 8.98
C SER A 250 12.59 5.89 10.14
N GLU A 251 12.83 7.19 10.02
CA GLU A 251 12.41 8.18 11.04
C GLU A 251 10.89 8.23 11.19
N MET A 252 10.14 8.13 10.08
CA MET A 252 8.68 8.03 10.14
C MET A 252 8.20 6.77 10.89
N ILE A 253 8.84 5.63 10.67
CA ILE A 253 8.52 4.39 11.40
C ILE A 253 8.79 4.57 12.89
N ASP A 254 9.91 5.17 13.25
CA ASP A 254 10.28 5.41 14.65
C ASP A 254 9.36 6.42 15.34
N GLU A 255 8.92 7.44 14.61
CA GLU A 255 7.93 8.40 15.08
C GLU A 255 6.56 7.74 15.29
N LEU A 256 6.05 7.01 14.27
CA LEU A 256 4.70 6.44 14.31
C LEU A 256 4.50 5.44 15.44
N LYS A 257 5.53 4.74 15.88
CA LYS A 257 5.46 3.83 17.06
C LYS A 257 5.13 4.55 18.36
N ASN A 258 5.32 5.86 18.42
CA ASN A 258 5.13 6.68 19.61
C ASN A 258 3.73 7.32 19.70
N TYR A 259 2.80 6.94 18.83
CA TYR A 259 1.40 7.35 18.90
C TYR A 259 0.50 6.22 19.41
N ARG A 260 -0.66 6.59 19.94
CA ARG A 260 -1.70 5.64 20.36
C ARG A 260 -2.69 5.28 19.27
N GLY A 261 -2.74 6.03 18.18
CA GLY A 261 -3.65 5.75 17.07
C GLY A 261 -3.39 6.62 15.84
N LEU A 262 -3.76 6.09 14.68
CA LEU A 262 -3.96 6.85 13.47
C LEU A 262 -5.42 7.27 13.40
N THR A 263 -5.70 8.57 13.41
CA THR A 263 -7.05 9.12 13.27
C THR A 263 -7.26 9.60 11.84
N TYR A 264 -8.06 8.86 11.07
CA TYR A 264 -8.31 9.18 9.68
C TYR A 264 -9.79 9.01 9.32
N PRO A 265 -10.54 10.10 9.10
CA PRO A 265 -11.94 10.00 8.69
C PRO A 265 -12.18 9.14 7.46
N GLY A 266 -11.25 9.15 6.50
CA GLY A 266 -11.36 8.46 5.22
C GLY A 266 -11.84 9.35 4.09
N HIS A 267 -11.58 8.94 2.84
CA HIS A 267 -11.98 9.68 1.65
C HIS A 267 -12.40 8.75 0.51
N LYS A 268 -13.40 9.16 -0.29
CA LYS A 268 -13.95 8.35 -1.41
C LYS A 268 -12.93 8.01 -2.50
N SER A 269 -11.85 8.80 -2.62
CA SER A 269 -10.78 8.54 -3.59
C SER A 269 -9.72 7.54 -3.10
N ASP A 270 -9.81 7.06 -1.86
CA ASP A 270 -8.85 6.09 -1.32
C ASP A 270 -9.17 4.70 -1.85
N ILE A 271 -8.31 4.21 -2.72
CA ILE A 271 -8.43 2.88 -3.35
C ILE A 271 -7.59 1.81 -2.65
N PHE A 272 -6.53 2.24 -1.96
CA PHE A 272 -5.70 1.42 -1.09
C PHE A 272 -4.96 2.36 -0.14
N THR A 273 -5.42 2.48 1.07
CA THR A 273 -4.84 3.41 2.04
C THR A 273 -3.57 2.81 2.65
N LEU A 274 -2.42 2.99 1.98
CA LEU A 274 -1.11 2.50 2.47
C LEU A 274 -0.84 2.96 3.89
N THR A 275 -1.13 4.22 4.22
CA THR A 275 -0.92 4.77 5.56
C THR A 275 -1.68 4.00 6.65
N ALA A 276 -2.90 3.53 6.37
CA ALA A 276 -3.63 2.68 7.31
C ALA A 276 -2.98 1.29 7.43
N GLU A 277 -2.50 0.72 6.32
CA GLU A 277 -1.78 -0.55 6.34
C GLU A 277 -0.44 -0.41 7.09
N GLU A 278 0.29 0.68 6.89
CA GLU A 278 1.53 1.01 7.62
C GLU A 278 1.29 1.11 9.13
N ALA A 279 0.23 1.84 9.53
CA ALA A 279 -0.17 1.93 10.92
C ALA A 279 -0.48 0.55 11.53
N ILE A 280 -1.28 -0.26 10.84
CA ILE A 280 -1.64 -1.61 11.29
C ILE A 280 -0.39 -2.50 11.45
N LYS A 281 0.57 -2.41 10.50
CA LYS A 281 1.82 -3.18 10.59
C LYS A 281 2.73 -2.69 11.72
N LEU A 282 2.59 -1.46 12.17
CA LEU A 282 3.24 -0.93 13.39
C LEU A 282 2.45 -1.20 14.67
N CYS A 283 1.35 -1.94 14.61
CA CYS A 283 0.42 -2.13 15.72
C CYS A 283 -0.15 -0.81 16.26
N LEU A 284 -0.34 0.17 15.38
CA LEU A 284 -0.97 1.45 15.64
C LEU A 284 -2.46 1.35 15.21
N PRO A 285 -3.42 1.33 16.14
CA PRO A 285 -4.85 1.24 15.83
C PRO A 285 -5.33 2.39 14.95
N VAL A 286 -6.26 2.11 14.04
CA VAL A 286 -6.83 3.12 13.13
C VAL A 286 -8.25 3.46 13.51
N VAL A 287 -8.57 4.75 13.72
CA VAL A 287 -9.95 5.24 13.90
C VAL A 287 -10.41 5.90 12.60
N THR A 288 -11.53 5.43 12.04
CA THR A 288 -12.03 5.84 10.72
C THR A 288 -13.55 5.73 10.61
N PHE A 289 -14.15 6.40 9.62
CA PHE A 289 -15.54 6.14 9.19
C PHE A 289 -15.66 4.99 8.17
N GLY A 290 -14.57 4.32 7.81
CA GLY A 290 -14.59 3.25 6.82
C GLY A 290 -14.89 3.71 5.40
N ILE A 291 -14.64 4.98 5.06
CA ILE A 291 -14.88 5.53 3.72
C ILE A 291 -13.78 5.03 2.77
N GLY A 292 -14.18 4.73 1.53
CA GLY A 292 -13.23 4.23 0.53
C GLY A 292 -12.78 2.80 0.83
N SER A 293 -11.49 2.53 0.68
CA SER A 293 -10.88 1.23 0.96
C SER A 293 -10.68 0.94 2.46
N LEU A 294 -10.87 1.93 3.32
CA LEU A 294 -10.65 1.78 4.77
C LEU A 294 -11.55 0.73 5.40
N LYS A 295 -12.79 0.55 4.87
CA LYS A 295 -13.68 -0.52 5.32
C LYS A 295 -13.10 -1.92 5.14
N GLU A 296 -12.19 -2.09 4.19
CA GLU A 296 -11.52 -3.37 3.92
C GLU A 296 -10.15 -3.48 4.62
N ARG A 297 -9.56 -2.34 5.03
CA ARG A 297 -8.26 -2.30 5.72
C ARG A 297 -8.39 -2.47 7.21
N VAL A 298 -9.41 -1.84 7.79
CA VAL A 298 -9.61 -1.83 9.25
C VAL A 298 -10.62 -2.91 9.63
N THR A 299 -10.20 -3.86 10.45
CA THR A 299 -11.09 -4.81 11.11
C THR A 299 -11.52 -4.21 12.43
N HIS A 300 -12.83 -3.89 12.56
CA HIS A 300 -13.38 -3.27 13.74
C HIS A 300 -13.08 -4.07 15.01
N MET A 301 -12.59 -3.41 16.05
CA MET A 301 -12.20 -3.99 17.35
C MET A 301 -10.96 -4.93 17.31
N GLU A 302 -10.32 -5.08 16.13
CA GLU A 302 -9.10 -5.91 16.00
C GLU A 302 -7.87 -5.08 15.56
N THR A 303 -8.02 -4.25 14.52
CA THR A 303 -6.94 -3.40 14.02
C THR A 303 -7.27 -1.91 14.11
N GLY A 304 -8.41 -1.59 14.68
CA GLY A 304 -8.90 -0.23 14.85
C GLY A 304 -10.41 -0.19 14.97
N PHE A 305 -11.00 0.96 14.66
CA PHE A 305 -12.42 1.24 14.85
C PHE A 305 -13.02 1.86 13.59
N ILE A 306 -14.20 1.37 13.21
CA ILE A 306 -15.02 1.95 12.16
C ILE A 306 -16.21 2.61 12.85
N ALA A 307 -16.20 3.94 12.90
CA ALA A 307 -17.22 4.77 13.51
C ALA A 307 -18.37 5.03 12.53
N LYS A 308 -19.59 5.12 13.03
CA LYS A 308 -20.80 5.42 12.24
C LYS A 308 -21.09 6.91 12.17
N ASN A 309 -20.65 7.67 13.16
CA ASN A 309 -20.87 9.11 13.30
C ASN A 309 -19.71 9.79 14.05
N ASP A 310 -19.73 11.10 14.12
CA ASP A 310 -18.66 11.91 14.72
C ASP A 310 -18.51 11.64 16.23
N GLN A 311 -19.60 11.28 16.93
CA GLN A 311 -19.53 10.93 18.35
C GLN A 311 -18.79 9.61 18.55
N GLU A 312 -19.15 8.54 17.83
CA GLU A 312 -18.43 7.27 17.91
C GLU A 312 -16.95 7.42 17.53
N PHE A 313 -16.63 8.27 16.55
CA PHE A 313 -15.24 8.56 16.18
C PHE A 313 -14.47 9.19 17.34
N ALA A 314 -15.08 10.17 18.01
CA ALA A 314 -14.50 10.79 19.18
C ALA A 314 -14.36 9.78 20.33
N ASP A 315 -15.40 9.01 20.64
CA ASP A 315 -15.41 8.03 21.74
C ASP A 315 -14.30 6.97 21.57
N TYR A 316 -14.11 6.44 20.35
CA TYR A 316 -13.03 5.48 20.07
C TYR A 316 -11.64 6.12 20.17
N THR A 317 -11.48 7.37 19.75
CA THR A 317 -10.23 8.12 19.87
C THR A 317 -9.90 8.38 21.35
N ILE A 318 -10.87 8.87 22.11
CA ILE A 318 -10.74 9.09 23.55
C ILE A 318 -10.40 7.79 24.27
N LYS A 319 -11.05 6.68 23.93
CA LYS A 319 -10.80 5.39 24.53
C LYS A 319 -9.35 4.93 24.30
N LEU A 320 -8.79 5.11 23.09
CA LEU A 320 -7.38 4.82 22.81
C LEU A 320 -6.43 5.71 23.62
N LEU A 321 -6.80 6.98 23.81
CA LEU A 321 -5.97 7.94 24.53
C LEU A 321 -6.02 7.76 26.06
N ASN A 322 -7.14 7.28 26.59
CA ASN A 322 -7.42 7.31 28.05
C ASN A 322 -7.32 5.94 28.72
N ASP A 323 -7.65 4.85 28.01
CA ASP A 323 -7.66 3.49 28.56
C ASP A 323 -6.38 2.73 28.16
N ASP A 324 -5.39 2.79 29.06
CA ASP A 324 -4.07 2.19 28.85
C ASP A 324 -4.15 0.67 28.67
N SER A 325 -4.97 0.00 29.46
CA SER A 325 -5.13 -1.46 29.41
C SER A 325 -5.77 -1.90 28.10
N PHE A 326 -6.81 -1.21 27.67
CA PHE A 326 -7.47 -1.45 26.40
C PHE A 326 -6.53 -1.23 25.19
N TYR A 327 -5.76 -0.14 25.21
CA TYR A 327 -4.76 0.14 24.16
C TYR A 327 -3.72 -0.98 24.06
N LEU A 328 -3.13 -1.41 25.18
CA LEU A 328 -2.12 -2.46 25.20
C LEU A 328 -2.68 -3.81 24.75
N ASP A 329 -3.91 -4.16 25.12
CA ASP A 329 -4.56 -5.40 24.69
C ASP A 329 -4.81 -5.40 23.16
N LEU A 330 -5.26 -4.28 22.62
CA LEU A 330 -5.45 -4.14 21.18
C LEU A 330 -4.11 -4.25 20.44
N LYS A 331 -3.07 -3.59 20.93
CA LYS A 331 -1.71 -3.67 20.39
C LYS A 331 -1.17 -5.10 20.36
N ARG A 332 -1.39 -5.89 21.43
CA ARG A 332 -1.01 -7.32 21.49
C ARG A 332 -1.78 -8.17 20.47
N LYS A 333 -3.08 -7.90 20.27
CA LYS A 333 -3.90 -8.58 19.23
C LYS A 333 -3.35 -8.30 17.84
N MET A 334 -3.05 -7.03 17.54
CA MET A 334 -2.48 -6.61 16.25
C MET A 334 -1.12 -7.26 15.98
N GLN A 335 -0.26 -7.36 17.01
CA GLN A 335 1.08 -7.97 16.90
C GLN A 335 1.03 -9.42 16.37
N LYS A 336 0.02 -10.19 16.72
CA LYS A 336 -0.12 -11.59 16.29
C LYS A 336 -0.37 -11.72 14.78
N LYS A 337 -1.05 -10.74 14.17
CA LYS A 337 -1.47 -10.77 12.76
C LYS A 337 -0.63 -9.87 11.84
N ARG A 338 0.28 -9.04 12.37
CA ARG A 338 0.97 -8.00 11.59
C ARG A 338 1.80 -8.49 10.40
N LYS A 339 2.27 -9.75 10.41
CA LYS A 339 3.11 -10.32 9.34
C LYS A 339 2.33 -10.98 8.22
N GLU A 340 1.00 -11.03 8.32
CA GLU A 340 0.14 -11.53 7.25
C GLU A 340 0.17 -10.57 6.03
N ASN A 341 -0.11 -11.11 4.84
CA ASN A 341 -0.14 -10.36 3.58
C ASN A 341 1.16 -9.58 3.27
N ASN A 342 2.29 -10.24 3.40
CA ASN A 342 3.60 -9.70 3.02
C ASN A 342 3.84 -9.77 1.50
N TRP A 343 4.98 -9.24 1.02
CA TRP A 343 5.33 -9.26 -0.40
C TRP A 343 5.50 -10.66 -0.99
N ASP A 344 5.94 -11.65 -0.21
CA ASP A 344 6.01 -13.05 -0.66
C ASP A 344 4.61 -13.56 -1.06
N PHE A 345 3.61 -13.31 -0.21
CA PHE A 345 2.22 -13.67 -0.50
C PHE A 345 1.66 -12.92 -1.73
N ILE A 346 1.95 -11.63 -1.87
CA ILE A 346 1.49 -10.82 -3.00
C ILE A 346 2.10 -11.29 -4.31
N ALA A 347 3.42 -11.48 -4.35
CA ALA A 347 4.11 -11.94 -5.56
C ALA A 347 3.68 -13.35 -5.99
N ASN A 348 3.40 -14.24 -5.03
CA ASN A 348 2.83 -15.55 -5.32
C ASN A 348 1.46 -15.44 -6.00
N LYS A 349 0.57 -14.54 -5.54
CA LYS A 349 -0.72 -14.29 -6.21
C LYS A 349 -0.57 -13.82 -7.66
N TRP A 350 0.42 -12.97 -7.93
CA TRP A 350 0.74 -12.54 -9.29
C TRP A 350 1.25 -13.71 -10.14
N ALA A 351 2.20 -14.49 -9.62
CA ALA A 351 2.79 -15.62 -10.32
C ALA A 351 1.76 -16.73 -10.62
N GLU A 352 0.94 -17.08 -9.63
CA GLU A 352 -0.14 -18.05 -9.78
C GLU A 352 -1.14 -17.64 -10.85
N TYR A 353 -1.50 -16.36 -10.92
CA TYR A 353 -2.50 -15.89 -11.88
C TYR A 353 -1.95 -15.69 -13.30
N PHE A 354 -0.69 -15.25 -13.43
CA PHE A 354 -0.15 -14.86 -14.73
C PHE A 354 0.89 -15.81 -15.29
N LEU A 355 1.62 -16.57 -14.48
CA LEU A 355 2.79 -17.36 -14.90
C LEU A 355 2.57 -18.87 -14.83
N ASN A 356 1.55 -19.34 -14.13
CA ASN A 356 1.11 -20.73 -14.25
C ASN A 356 0.39 -20.92 -15.59
N GLU A 357 0.71 -21.99 -16.27
CA GLU A 357 0.09 -22.39 -17.53
C GLU A 357 -1.36 -22.82 -17.36
#